data_f43c9b454610a2337dea5c5405eba01c
#
_entry.id   f43c9b454610a2337dea5c5405eba01c
#
_cell.length_a   1.000
_cell.length_b   1.000
_cell.length_c   1.000
_cell.angle_alpha   90.00
_cell.angle_beta   90.00
_cell.angle_gamma   90.00
#
_symmetry.space_group_name_H-M   'P 1'
#
loop_
_entity.id
_entity.type
_entity.pdbx_description
1 polymer ?
#
loop_
_entity_poly.entity_id
_entity_poly.type
_entity_poly.pdbx_seq_one_letter_code
_entity_poly.pdbx_strand_id
1 'polypeptide(L)'
;GLGDVYKRQGMGIAILATLFSQEVSGLGWLILLMLPAGALGILVATRVQMTSMPELVAILHSFVGAAAVLVGVVSYQGSGSFSGSELIIHEVEIIIGVIVGAVTFTGSVIAFGKLKGTISSKPLSLPFRHQLNLLMLIACFVLGGVMLVGEPGGEMNALIWIIIISSVLGVHMIMAIGGADMPVVVSMLNSYSGWAAAAAGFMLSNNLLIITGALVGSSGAILSYIM
;
A
#
# COMPACT_ATOMS: atom_id res chain seq x y z
N GLY A 1 -0.81 -23.26 16.43
CA GLY A 1 0.48 -23.62 17.02
C GLY A 1 1.06 -22.46 17.85
N LEU A 2 2.16 -22.69 18.56
CA LEU A 2 2.82 -21.67 19.41
C LEU A 2 3.11 -20.37 18.64
N GLY A 3 3.49 -20.45 17.37
CA GLY A 3 3.74 -19.29 16.52
C GLY A 3 2.54 -18.35 16.36
N ASP A 4 1.33 -18.88 16.35
CA ASP A 4 0.12 -18.05 16.21
C ASP A 4 -0.21 -17.33 17.52
N VAL A 5 0.11 -17.94 18.64
CA VAL A 5 -0.05 -17.33 19.97
C VAL A 5 0.89 -16.12 20.09
N TYR A 6 2.17 -16.30 19.73
CA TYR A 6 3.15 -15.21 19.77
C TYR A 6 2.80 -14.05 18.83
N LYS A 7 2.29 -14.33 17.61
CA LYS A 7 1.84 -13.28 16.68
C LYS A 7 0.68 -12.46 17.26
N ARG A 8 -0.31 -13.13 17.88
CA ARG A 8 -1.44 -12.45 18.53
C ARG A 8 -1.01 -11.63 19.73
N GLN A 9 -0.11 -12.17 20.55
CA GLN A 9 0.47 -11.44 21.68
C GLN A 9 1.28 -10.23 21.23
N GLY A 10 2.14 -10.39 20.23
CA GLY A 10 2.92 -9.28 19.66
C GLY A 10 2.04 -8.15 19.15
N MET A 11 0.95 -8.48 18.42
CA MET A 11 0.00 -7.48 17.95
C MET A 11 -0.74 -6.81 19.11
N GLY A 12 -1.14 -7.55 20.13
CA GLY A 12 -1.78 -7.00 21.34
C GLY A 12 -0.84 -6.02 22.07
N ILE A 13 0.42 -6.39 22.24
CA ILE A 13 1.45 -5.54 22.87
C ILE A 13 1.67 -4.27 22.03
N ALA A 14 1.75 -4.38 20.70
CA ALA A 14 1.92 -3.23 19.82
C ALA A 14 0.74 -2.25 19.92
N ILE A 15 -0.50 -2.75 19.91
CA ILE A 15 -1.70 -1.93 20.08
C ILE A 15 -1.68 -1.21 21.44
N LEU A 16 -1.42 -1.93 22.52
CA LEU A 16 -1.35 -1.36 23.85
C LEU A 16 -0.24 -0.30 23.96
N ALA A 17 0.97 -0.59 23.44
CA ALA A 17 2.08 0.35 23.42
C ALA A 17 1.72 1.64 22.66
N THR A 18 1.03 1.52 21.53
CA THR A 18 0.56 2.69 20.76
C THR A 18 -0.49 3.48 21.53
N LEU A 19 -1.48 2.81 22.16
CA LEU A 19 -2.54 3.48 22.92
C LEU A 19 -2.00 4.24 24.15
N PHE A 20 -0.94 3.73 24.76
CA PHE A 20 -0.29 4.36 25.93
C PHE A 20 0.87 5.30 25.53
N SER A 21 1.16 5.47 24.27
CA SER A 21 2.16 6.43 23.80
C SER A 21 1.67 7.86 24.03
N GLN A 22 2.55 8.71 24.58
CA GLN A 22 2.26 10.14 24.81
C GLN A 22 2.14 10.95 23.50
N GLU A 23 2.57 10.38 22.38
CA GLU A 23 2.55 11.04 21.06
C GLU A 23 1.18 10.94 20.37
N VAL A 24 0.28 10.08 20.86
CA VAL A 24 -1.03 9.86 20.25
C VAL A 24 -2.02 10.92 20.71
N SER A 25 -2.33 11.87 19.82
CA SER A 25 -3.44 12.78 19.99
C SER A 25 -4.74 12.19 19.44
N GLY A 26 -5.88 12.42 20.10
CA GLY A 26 -7.17 11.94 19.61
C GLY A 26 -7.48 10.48 19.91
N LEU A 27 -7.03 9.96 21.04
CA LEU A 27 -7.24 8.57 21.48
C LEU A 27 -8.69 8.11 21.38
N GLY A 28 -9.66 8.99 21.65
CA GLY A 28 -11.09 8.66 21.53
C GLY A 28 -11.51 8.29 20.11
N TRP A 29 -11.06 9.05 19.11
CA TRP A 29 -11.31 8.75 17.71
C TRP A 29 -10.62 7.48 17.24
N LEU A 30 -9.39 7.25 17.70
CA LEU A 30 -8.62 6.04 17.39
C LEU A 30 -9.35 4.79 17.90
N ILE A 31 -9.78 4.77 19.15
CA ILE A 31 -10.54 3.64 19.73
C ILE A 31 -11.89 3.47 19.02
N LEU A 32 -12.61 4.57 18.74
CA LEU A 32 -13.89 4.54 18.05
C LEU A 32 -13.79 3.88 16.66
N LEU A 33 -12.68 4.09 15.94
CA LEU A 33 -12.45 3.49 14.62
C LEU A 33 -11.88 2.08 14.70
N MET A 34 -11.00 1.82 15.67
CA MET A 34 -10.37 0.49 15.82
C MET A 34 -11.35 -0.60 16.26
N LEU A 35 -12.30 -0.29 17.14
CA LEU A 35 -13.25 -1.29 17.63
C LEU A 35 -14.13 -1.89 16.53
N PRO A 36 -14.83 -1.11 15.68
CA PRO A 36 -15.61 -1.67 14.59
C PRO A 36 -14.73 -2.34 13.53
N ALA A 37 -13.54 -1.82 13.22
CA ALA A 37 -12.62 -2.45 12.29
C ALA A 37 -12.14 -3.82 12.81
N GLY A 38 -11.79 -3.91 14.09
CA GLY A 38 -11.42 -5.16 14.76
C GLY A 38 -12.57 -6.17 14.78
N ALA A 39 -13.79 -5.72 15.12
CA ALA A 39 -14.99 -6.56 15.11
C ALA A 39 -15.29 -7.13 13.71
N LEU A 40 -15.20 -6.30 12.67
CA LEU A 40 -15.34 -6.73 11.27
C LEU A 40 -14.23 -7.72 10.88
N GLY A 41 -12.99 -7.47 11.28
CA GLY A 41 -11.86 -8.36 11.03
C GLY A 41 -12.07 -9.74 11.67
N ILE A 42 -12.50 -9.80 12.91
CA ILE A 42 -12.82 -11.06 13.61
C ILE A 42 -13.98 -11.79 12.91
N LEU A 43 -15.04 -11.06 12.55
CA LEU A 43 -16.21 -11.63 11.87
C LEU A 43 -15.82 -12.24 10.51
N VAL A 44 -15.00 -11.56 9.73
CA VAL A 44 -14.48 -12.06 8.45
C VAL A 44 -13.59 -13.28 8.68
N ALA A 45 -12.63 -13.18 9.61
CA ALA A 45 -11.68 -14.25 9.89
C ALA A 45 -12.34 -15.56 10.37
N THR A 46 -13.46 -15.45 11.11
CA THR A 46 -14.21 -16.64 11.59
C THR A 46 -15.10 -17.27 10.53
N ARG A 47 -15.44 -16.55 9.46
CA ARG A 47 -16.34 -17.04 8.40
C ARG A 47 -15.64 -17.46 7.11
N VAL A 48 -14.39 -17.07 6.92
CA VAL A 48 -13.64 -17.38 5.70
C VAL A 48 -13.25 -18.85 5.67
N GLN A 49 -13.52 -19.49 4.53
CA GLN A 49 -13.08 -20.85 4.25
C GLN A 49 -11.60 -20.84 3.81
N MET A 50 -10.88 -21.94 4.06
CA MET A 50 -9.47 -22.08 3.67
C MET A 50 -9.26 -21.92 2.16
N THR A 51 -10.24 -22.32 1.35
CA THR A 51 -10.22 -22.17 -0.12
C THR A 51 -10.29 -20.73 -0.58
N SER A 52 -10.90 -19.83 0.20
CA SER A 52 -11.04 -18.40 -0.10
C SER A 52 -9.92 -17.53 0.54
N MET A 53 -8.91 -18.14 1.16
CA MET A 53 -7.81 -17.40 1.79
C MET A 53 -7.03 -16.53 0.80
N PRO A 54 -6.70 -16.95 -0.44
CA PRO A 54 -6.01 -16.08 -1.40
C PRO A 54 -6.79 -14.82 -1.74
N GLU A 55 -8.11 -14.92 -1.86
CA GLU A 55 -9.00 -13.77 -2.10
C GLU A 55 -8.95 -12.79 -0.93
N LEU A 56 -9.05 -13.31 0.30
CA LEU A 56 -9.00 -12.49 1.50
C LEU A 56 -7.64 -11.79 1.63
N VAL A 57 -6.55 -12.49 1.39
CA VAL A 57 -5.21 -11.90 1.44
C VAL A 57 -5.07 -10.79 0.40
N ALA A 58 -5.56 -11.00 -0.82
CA ALA A 58 -5.52 -9.97 -1.86
C ALA A 58 -6.28 -8.71 -1.43
N ILE A 59 -7.52 -8.83 -0.92
CA ILE A 59 -8.28 -7.64 -0.51
C ILE A 59 -7.67 -6.95 0.71
N LEU A 60 -7.02 -7.67 1.63
CA LEU A 60 -6.32 -7.08 2.77
C LEU A 60 -5.14 -6.21 2.32
N HIS A 61 -4.40 -6.60 1.27
CA HIS A 61 -3.34 -5.77 0.71
C HIS A 61 -3.87 -4.46 0.11
N SER A 62 -5.12 -4.43 -0.36
CA SER A 62 -5.72 -3.17 -0.83
C SER A 62 -5.85 -2.14 0.30
N PHE A 63 -6.24 -2.56 1.49
CA PHE A 63 -6.31 -1.64 2.64
C PHE A 63 -4.94 -1.09 3.05
N VAL A 64 -3.88 -1.91 2.94
CA VAL A 64 -2.51 -1.43 3.19
C VAL A 64 -2.11 -0.39 2.15
N GLY A 65 -2.39 -0.63 0.87
CA GLY A 65 -2.15 0.34 -0.19
C GLY A 65 -2.93 1.65 0.00
N ALA A 66 -4.22 1.55 0.35
CA ALA A 66 -5.04 2.71 0.66
C ALA A 66 -4.51 3.51 1.86
N ALA A 67 -4.09 2.83 2.92
CA ALA A 67 -3.50 3.46 4.10
C ALA A 67 -2.22 4.24 3.74
N ALA A 68 -1.34 3.67 2.90
CA ALA A 68 -0.12 4.34 2.45
C ALA A 68 -0.43 5.61 1.64
N VAL A 69 -1.43 5.58 0.74
CA VAL A 69 -1.88 6.77 0.01
C VAL A 69 -2.43 7.84 0.97
N LEU A 70 -3.27 7.45 1.92
CA LEU A 70 -3.84 8.38 2.90
C LEU A 70 -2.76 9.00 3.79
N VAL A 71 -1.79 8.19 4.26
CA VAL A 71 -0.63 8.71 5.00
C VAL A 71 0.13 9.71 4.15
N GLY A 72 0.39 9.41 2.88
CA GLY A 72 1.07 10.35 1.98
C GLY A 72 0.33 11.68 1.81
N VAL A 73 -1.00 11.65 1.62
CA VAL A 73 -1.81 12.87 1.51
C VAL A 73 -1.80 13.69 2.80
N VAL A 74 -1.92 13.03 3.96
CA VAL A 74 -1.88 13.70 5.27
C VAL A 74 -0.49 14.26 5.57
N SER A 75 0.57 13.51 5.28
CA SER A 75 1.96 13.95 5.44
C SER A 75 2.27 15.17 4.57
N TYR A 76 1.74 15.19 3.33
CA TYR A 76 1.86 16.37 2.47
C TYR A 76 1.19 17.61 3.07
N GLN A 77 -0.01 17.47 3.65
CA GLN A 77 -0.69 18.59 4.31
C GLN A 77 0.06 19.09 5.55
N GLY A 78 0.82 18.23 6.21
CA GLY A 78 1.66 18.55 7.37
C GLY A 78 3.08 19.04 7.04
N SER A 79 3.48 19.06 5.76
CA SER A 79 4.86 19.35 5.32
C SER A 79 5.31 20.79 5.59
N GLY A 80 4.42 21.70 5.92
CA GLY A 80 4.74 23.11 6.25
C GLY A 80 5.68 23.32 7.46
N SER A 81 5.98 22.28 8.23
CA SER A 81 6.97 22.28 9.31
C SER A 81 8.41 22.02 8.86
N PHE A 82 8.59 21.47 7.65
CA PHE A 82 9.89 21.16 7.07
C PHE A 82 10.42 22.32 6.22
N SER A 83 11.76 22.42 6.10
CA SER A 83 12.40 23.46 5.29
C SER A 83 13.69 22.97 4.64
N GLY A 84 14.02 23.53 3.49
CA GLY A 84 15.24 23.23 2.78
C GLY A 84 15.32 21.77 2.30
N SER A 85 16.44 21.09 2.56
CA SER A 85 16.67 19.72 2.12
C SER A 85 15.77 18.68 2.80
N GLU A 86 15.32 18.95 4.02
CA GLU A 86 14.41 18.06 4.74
C GLU A 86 13.04 18.01 4.05
N LEU A 87 12.54 19.15 3.57
CA LEU A 87 11.30 19.22 2.80
C LEU A 87 11.38 18.37 1.53
N ILE A 88 12.47 18.52 0.77
CA ILE A 88 12.69 17.77 -0.47
C ILE A 88 12.70 16.26 -0.21
N ILE A 89 13.40 15.81 0.84
CA ILE A 89 13.45 14.41 1.22
C ILE A 89 12.04 13.91 1.57
N HIS A 90 11.31 14.65 2.39
CA HIS A 90 9.96 14.28 2.81
C HIS A 90 8.98 14.20 1.65
N GLU A 91 9.06 15.14 0.69
CA GLU A 91 8.23 15.11 -0.52
C GLU A 91 8.57 13.92 -1.43
N VAL A 92 9.85 13.56 -1.57
CA VAL A 92 10.26 12.35 -2.31
C VAL A 92 9.69 11.08 -1.65
N GLU A 93 9.72 11.00 -0.32
CA GLU A 93 9.12 9.91 0.44
C GLU A 93 7.61 9.80 0.19
N ILE A 94 6.91 10.94 0.17
CA ILE A 94 5.48 11.02 -0.14
C ILE A 94 5.20 10.52 -1.56
N ILE A 95 5.94 11.01 -2.54
CA ILE A 95 5.76 10.63 -3.96
C ILE A 95 5.92 9.11 -4.12
N ILE A 96 7.00 8.53 -3.59
CA ILE A 96 7.26 7.10 -3.68
C ILE A 96 6.17 6.31 -2.93
N GLY A 97 5.83 6.72 -1.71
CA GLY A 97 4.82 6.06 -0.88
C GLY A 97 3.44 6.04 -1.53
N VAL A 98 3.04 7.16 -2.14
CA VAL A 98 1.76 7.31 -2.84
C VAL A 98 1.72 6.47 -4.12
N ILE A 99 2.80 6.48 -4.93
CA ILE A 99 2.87 5.65 -6.15
C ILE A 99 2.73 4.17 -5.79
N VAL A 100 3.55 3.66 -4.87
CA VAL A 100 3.53 2.25 -4.47
C VAL A 100 2.20 1.90 -3.79
N GLY A 101 1.68 2.78 -2.93
CA GLY A 101 0.39 2.60 -2.27
C GLY A 101 -0.78 2.51 -3.24
N ALA A 102 -0.87 3.41 -4.23
CA ALA A 102 -1.94 3.44 -5.21
C ALA A 102 -1.90 2.22 -6.16
N VAL A 103 -0.71 1.82 -6.62
CA VAL A 103 -0.52 0.58 -7.40
C VAL A 103 -0.95 -0.63 -6.59
N THR A 104 -0.56 -0.70 -5.31
CA THR A 104 -0.93 -1.79 -4.40
C THR A 104 -2.43 -1.85 -4.19
N PHE A 105 -3.07 -0.70 -3.92
CA PHE A 105 -4.51 -0.61 -3.70
C PHE A 105 -5.30 -1.16 -4.88
N THR A 106 -5.13 -0.56 -6.05
CA THR A 106 -5.92 -0.91 -7.24
C THR A 106 -5.56 -2.29 -7.79
N GLY A 107 -4.27 -2.64 -7.79
CA GLY A 107 -3.81 -3.97 -8.19
C GLY A 107 -4.41 -5.07 -7.32
N SER A 108 -4.48 -4.86 -6.01
CA SER A 108 -5.06 -5.82 -5.06
C SER A 108 -6.57 -5.99 -5.24
N VAL A 109 -7.30 -4.91 -5.53
CA VAL A 109 -8.74 -4.98 -5.83
C VAL A 109 -8.99 -5.80 -7.10
N ILE A 110 -8.20 -5.60 -8.15
CA ILE A 110 -8.30 -6.38 -9.38
C ILE A 110 -7.92 -7.85 -9.16
N ALA A 111 -6.85 -8.11 -8.39
CA ALA A 111 -6.45 -9.48 -8.05
C ALA A 111 -7.56 -10.20 -7.27
N PHE A 112 -8.17 -9.54 -6.27
CA PHE A 112 -9.33 -10.05 -5.56
C PHE A 112 -10.49 -10.38 -6.51
N GLY A 113 -10.83 -9.47 -7.43
CA GLY A 113 -11.90 -9.67 -8.41
C GLY A 113 -11.64 -10.86 -9.35
N LYS A 114 -10.38 -11.08 -9.76
CA LYS A 114 -9.99 -12.23 -10.58
C LYS A 114 -10.01 -13.54 -9.79
N LEU A 115 -9.51 -13.56 -8.55
CA LEU A 115 -9.54 -14.73 -7.68
C LEU A 115 -10.96 -15.16 -7.36
N LYS A 116 -11.84 -14.21 -7.07
CA LYS A 116 -13.27 -14.44 -6.79
C LYS A 116 -14.07 -14.83 -8.04
N GLY A 117 -13.50 -14.68 -9.25
CA GLY A 117 -14.20 -14.97 -10.50
C GLY A 117 -15.19 -13.89 -10.96
N THR A 118 -15.23 -12.73 -10.30
CA THR A 118 -16.06 -11.58 -10.73
C THR A 118 -15.46 -10.85 -11.94
N ILE A 119 -14.13 -10.90 -12.07
CA ILE A 119 -13.40 -10.40 -13.23
C ILE A 119 -12.85 -11.60 -14.00
N SER A 120 -12.88 -11.53 -15.33
CA SER A 120 -12.36 -12.61 -16.18
C SER A 120 -10.89 -12.90 -15.85
N SER A 121 -10.55 -14.17 -15.63
CA SER A 121 -9.20 -14.64 -15.40
C SER A 121 -8.31 -14.62 -16.65
N LYS A 122 -8.88 -14.29 -17.84
CA LYS A 122 -8.10 -14.15 -19.06
C LYS A 122 -7.21 -12.91 -18.99
N PRO A 123 -5.93 -13.02 -19.41
CA PRO A 123 -5.04 -11.87 -19.44
C PRO A 123 -5.52 -10.85 -20.48
N LEU A 124 -5.58 -9.59 -20.11
CA LEU A 124 -5.84 -8.48 -21.02
C LEU A 124 -4.52 -8.10 -21.71
N SER A 125 -4.32 -8.56 -22.93
CA SER A 125 -3.14 -8.23 -23.72
C SER A 125 -3.40 -7.00 -24.57
N LEU A 126 -3.01 -5.82 -24.06
CA LEU A 126 -2.99 -4.60 -24.87
C LEU A 126 -1.70 -4.54 -25.69
N PRO A 127 -1.77 -4.04 -26.95
CA PRO A 127 -0.55 -3.75 -27.72
C PRO A 127 0.27 -2.70 -26.96
N PHE A 128 1.60 -2.84 -27.00
CA PHE A 128 2.53 -1.90 -26.34
C PHE A 128 2.37 -1.78 -24.80
N ARG A 129 1.85 -2.84 -24.13
CA ARG A 129 1.60 -2.82 -22.68
C ARG A 129 2.80 -2.39 -21.82
N HIS A 130 4.02 -2.80 -22.20
CA HIS A 130 5.24 -2.46 -21.46
C HIS A 130 5.61 -0.99 -21.64
N GLN A 131 5.46 -0.46 -22.87
CA GLN A 131 5.71 0.96 -23.15
C GLN A 131 4.69 1.85 -22.44
N LEU A 132 3.40 1.43 -22.40
CA LEU A 132 2.36 2.15 -21.69
C LEU A 132 2.64 2.20 -20.17
N ASN A 133 3.04 1.08 -19.57
CA ASN A 133 3.39 1.04 -18.15
C ASN A 133 4.60 1.94 -17.84
N LEU A 134 5.63 1.89 -18.71
CA LEU A 134 6.80 2.74 -18.56
C LEU A 134 6.45 4.22 -18.70
N LEU A 135 5.59 4.58 -19.65
CA LEU A 135 5.13 5.95 -19.86
C LEU A 135 4.35 6.46 -18.63
N MET A 136 3.44 5.66 -18.08
CA MET A 136 2.71 6.01 -16.86
C MET A 136 3.66 6.19 -15.67
N LEU A 137 4.66 5.32 -15.52
CA LEU A 137 5.65 5.44 -14.46
C LEU A 137 6.50 6.70 -14.64
N ILE A 138 6.98 6.99 -15.84
CA ILE A 138 7.72 8.22 -16.13
C ILE A 138 6.85 9.44 -15.86
N ALA A 139 5.56 9.43 -16.25
CA ALA A 139 4.64 10.52 -15.97
C ALA A 139 4.50 10.78 -14.46
N CYS A 140 4.44 9.73 -13.63
CA CYS A 140 4.42 9.88 -12.17
C CYS A 140 5.70 10.56 -11.65
N PHE A 141 6.88 10.18 -12.15
CA PHE A 141 8.14 10.81 -11.73
C PHE A 141 8.28 12.25 -12.23
N VAL A 142 7.80 12.55 -13.44
CA VAL A 142 7.78 13.92 -13.97
C VAL A 142 6.86 14.80 -13.13
N LEU A 143 5.66 14.32 -12.79
CA LEU A 143 4.74 15.04 -11.90
C LEU A 143 5.34 15.19 -10.49
N GLY A 144 6.06 14.19 -10.00
CA GLY A 144 6.83 14.30 -8.76
C GLY A 144 7.89 15.40 -8.84
N GLY A 145 8.62 15.48 -9.94
CA GLY A 145 9.57 16.58 -10.18
C GLY A 145 8.90 17.96 -10.24
N VAL A 146 7.72 18.06 -10.85
CA VAL A 146 6.92 19.30 -10.84
C VAL A 146 6.48 19.66 -9.42
N MET A 147 6.14 18.67 -8.58
CA MET A 147 5.79 18.89 -7.18
C MET A 147 6.98 19.46 -6.38
N LEU A 148 8.21 18.95 -6.62
CA LEU A 148 9.44 19.39 -5.93
C LEU A 148 9.93 20.79 -6.33
N VAL A 149 9.61 21.24 -7.54
CA VAL A 149 10.14 22.51 -8.12
C VAL A 149 9.03 23.54 -8.39
N GLY A 150 7.76 23.11 -8.24
CA GLY A 150 6.58 23.88 -8.62
C GLY A 150 6.33 25.11 -7.74
N GLU A 151 5.49 26.03 -8.24
CA GLU A 151 5.02 27.17 -7.46
C GLU A 151 3.98 26.74 -6.42
N PRO A 152 3.93 27.42 -5.25
CA PRO A 152 2.96 27.11 -4.20
C PRO A 152 1.51 27.13 -4.73
N GLY A 153 0.79 26.03 -4.59
CA GLY A 153 -0.62 25.87 -4.98
C GLY A 153 -0.89 24.88 -6.12
N GLY A 154 0.13 24.45 -6.88
CA GLY A 154 0.02 23.42 -7.92
C GLY A 154 0.32 22.00 -7.44
N GLU A 155 1.00 21.88 -6.32
CA GLU A 155 1.56 20.64 -5.77
C GLU A 155 0.50 19.60 -5.42
N MET A 156 -0.61 20.02 -4.81
CA MET A 156 -1.72 19.10 -4.50
C MET A 156 -2.36 18.53 -5.76
N ASN A 157 -2.47 19.31 -6.82
CA ASN A 157 -2.97 18.83 -8.11
C ASN A 157 -2.02 17.79 -8.71
N ALA A 158 -0.71 18.01 -8.62
CA ALA A 158 0.30 17.04 -9.07
C ALA A 158 0.19 15.74 -8.29
N LEU A 159 0.04 15.79 -6.97
CA LEU A 159 -0.16 14.62 -6.11
C LEU A 159 -1.42 13.85 -6.48
N ILE A 160 -2.54 14.53 -6.74
CA ILE A 160 -3.79 13.90 -7.19
C ILE A 160 -3.58 13.18 -8.52
N TRP A 161 -2.88 13.80 -9.49
CA TRP A 161 -2.61 13.16 -10.77
C TRP A 161 -1.66 11.94 -10.61
N ILE A 162 -0.68 12.01 -9.71
CA ILE A 162 0.16 10.85 -9.37
C ILE A 162 -0.71 9.70 -8.85
N ILE A 163 -1.66 9.97 -7.94
CA ILE A 163 -2.58 8.95 -7.41
C ILE A 163 -3.41 8.34 -8.54
N ILE A 164 -3.95 9.15 -9.43
CA ILE A 164 -4.79 8.67 -10.54
C ILE A 164 -3.98 7.80 -11.51
N ILE A 165 -2.81 8.29 -11.96
CA ILE A 165 -1.99 7.58 -12.94
C ILE A 165 -1.45 6.28 -12.35
N SER A 166 -0.95 6.28 -11.11
CA SER A 166 -0.47 5.07 -10.43
C SER A 166 -1.61 4.09 -10.13
N SER A 167 -2.83 4.57 -9.86
CA SER A 167 -4.00 3.71 -9.75
C SER A 167 -4.34 3.01 -11.07
N VAL A 168 -4.30 3.72 -12.18
CA VAL A 168 -4.50 3.14 -13.52
C VAL A 168 -3.38 2.14 -13.85
N LEU A 169 -2.12 2.46 -13.50
CA LEU A 169 -0.99 1.57 -13.67
C LEU A 169 -1.19 0.25 -12.90
N GLY A 170 -1.65 0.30 -11.64
CA GLY A 170 -1.94 -0.88 -10.83
C GLY A 170 -3.01 -1.77 -11.46
N VAL A 171 -4.10 -1.19 -11.94
CA VAL A 171 -5.16 -1.90 -12.68
C VAL A 171 -4.58 -2.58 -13.92
N HIS A 172 -3.84 -1.82 -14.74
CA HIS A 172 -3.30 -2.33 -16.01
C HIS A 172 -2.30 -3.47 -15.81
N MET A 173 -1.42 -3.36 -14.82
CA MET A 173 -0.44 -4.40 -14.49
C MET A 173 -1.12 -5.74 -14.15
N ILE A 174 -2.10 -5.73 -13.25
CA ILE A 174 -2.74 -6.96 -12.79
C ILE A 174 -3.75 -7.49 -13.80
N MET A 175 -4.39 -6.64 -14.58
CA MET A 175 -5.27 -7.09 -15.68
C MET A 175 -4.51 -7.88 -16.76
N ALA A 176 -3.24 -7.58 -16.98
CA ALA A 176 -2.39 -8.26 -17.97
C ALA A 176 -1.96 -9.68 -17.55
N ILE A 177 -2.17 -10.08 -16.28
CA ILE A 177 -1.73 -11.37 -15.73
C ILE A 177 -2.92 -12.35 -15.73
N GLY A 178 -2.66 -13.59 -16.13
CA GLY A 178 -3.66 -14.67 -16.18
C GLY A 178 -4.00 -15.25 -14.81
N GLY A 179 -5.15 -15.95 -14.72
CA GLY A 179 -5.60 -16.57 -13.46
C GLY A 179 -4.67 -17.67 -12.96
N ALA A 180 -3.97 -18.38 -13.85
CA ALA A 180 -3.01 -19.43 -13.48
C ALA A 180 -1.81 -18.85 -12.69
N ASP A 181 -1.43 -17.60 -12.95
CA ASP A 181 -0.29 -16.94 -12.32
C ASP A 181 -0.69 -16.13 -11.07
N MET A 182 -1.94 -16.26 -10.60
CA MET A 182 -2.42 -15.51 -9.43
C MET A 182 -1.64 -15.77 -8.13
N PRO A 183 -1.11 -16.97 -7.84
CA PRO A 183 -0.26 -17.16 -6.66
C PRO A 183 0.98 -16.26 -6.66
N VAL A 184 1.62 -16.08 -7.84
CA VAL A 184 2.76 -15.17 -8.02
C VAL A 184 2.32 -13.72 -7.81
N VAL A 185 1.12 -13.35 -8.33
CA VAL A 185 0.55 -12.01 -8.14
C VAL A 185 0.31 -11.71 -6.67
N VAL A 186 -0.24 -12.65 -5.90
CA VAL A 186 -0.47 -12.46 -4.45
C VAL A 186 0.86 -12.24 -3.71
N SER A 187 1.91 -12.99 -4.06
CA SER A 187 3.25 -12.79 -3.50
C SER A 187 3.85 -11.43 -3.88
N MET A 188 3.67 -11.01 -5.13
CA MET A 188 4.10 -9.70 -5.62
C MET A 188 3.36 -8.55 -4.93
N LEU A 189 2.04 -8.67 -4.73
CA LEU A 189 1.23 -7.70 -3.99
C LEU A 189 1.65 -7.62 -2.52
N ASN A 190 2.03 -8.76 -1.90
CA ASN A 190 2.62 -8.75 -0.57
C ASN A 190 3.94 -7.97 -0.53
N SER A 191 4.78 -8.12 -1.56
CA SER A 191 6.00 -7.30 -1.71
C SER A 191 5.66 -5.81 -1.82
N TYR A 192 4.73 -5.44 -2.66
CA TYR A 192 4.33 -4.03 -2.83
C TYR A 192 3.73 -3.44 -1.55
N SER A 193 2.92 -4.20 -0.83
CA SER A 193 2.40 -3.75 0.48
C SER A 193 3.51 -3.59 1.51
N GLY A 194 4.54 -4.43 1.49
CA GLY A 194 5.74 -4.27 2.32
C GLY A 194 6.50 -2.98 1.98
N TRP A 195 6.74 -2.71 0.71
CA TRP A 195 7.37 -1.46 0.28
C TRP A 195 6.52 -0.22 0.59
N ALA A 196 5.18 -0.32 0.44
CA ALA A 196 4.26 0.74 0.85
C ALA A 196 4.35 1.02 2.36
N ALA A 197 4.43 -0.02 3.19
CA ALA A 197 4.62 0.12 4.63
C ALA A 197 5.98 0.74 4.97
N ALA A 198 7.07 0.36 4.27
CA ALA A 198 8.38 0.98 4.46
C ALA A 198 8.35 2.47 4.10
N ALA A 199 7.74 2.85 2.98
CA ALA A 199 7.57 4.24 2.58
C ALA A 199 6.75 5.04 3.61
N ALA A 200 5.64 4.48 4.10
CA ALA A 200 4.89 5.08 5.19
C ALA A 200 5.74 5.23 6.48
N GLY A 201 6.63 4.27 6.73
CA GLY A 201 7.59 4.35 7.84
C GLY A 201 8.56 5.53 7.72
N PHE A 202 9.05 5.83 6.51
CA PHE A 202 9.87 7.03 6.26
C PHE A 202 9.06 8.30 6.51
N MET A 203 7.89 8.45 5.90
CA MET A 203 7.02 9.61 6.09
C MET A 203 6.65 9.88 7.56
N LEU A 204 6.53 8.81 8.37
CA LEU A 204 6.19 8.88 9.79
C LEU A 204 7.41 8.85 10.72
N SER A 205 8.63 8.84 10.18
CA SER A 205 9.89 8.70 10.92
C SER A 205 9.90 7.49 11.88
N ASN A 206 9.25 6.39 11.46
CA ASN A 206 9.09 5.16 12.26
C ASN A 206 10.03 4.06 11.78
N ASN A 207 11.19 3.95 12.44
CA ASN A 207 12.23 2.98 12.09
C ASN A 207 11.74 1.51 12.10
N LEU A 208 10.86 1.15 13.03
CA LEU A 208 10.33 -0.21 13.11
C LEU A 208 9.47 -0.54 11.89
N LEU A 209 8.65 0.41 11.44
CA LEU A 209 7.82 0.25 10.25
C LEU A 209 8.66 0.19 8.97
N ILE A 210 9.75 0.96 8.89
CA ILE A 210 10.73 0.90 7.78
C ILE A 210 11.34 -0.51 7.69
N ILE A 211 11.89 -1.02 8.80
CA ILE A 211 12.57 -2.31 8.84
C ILE A 211 11.60 -3.45 8.52
N THR A 212 10.44 -3.47 9.17
CA THR A 212 9.45 -4.54 8.95
C THR A 212 8.88 -4.51 7.53
N GLY A 213 8.61 -3.31 7.00
CA GLY A 213 8.16 -3.12 5.64
C GLY A 213 9.19 -3.56 4.60
N ALA A 214 10.47 -3.21 4.80
CA ALA A 214 11.55 -3.63 3.92
C ALA A 214 11.75 -5.16 3.94
N LEU A 215 11.68 -5.81 5.10
CA LEU A 215 11.79 -7.26 5.23
C LEU A 215 10.62 -7.99 4.53
N VAL A 216 9.39 -7.52 4.73
CA VAL A 216 8.21 -8.09 4.06
C VAL A 216 8.28 -7.86 2.54
N GLY A 217 8.64 -6.65 2.12
CA GLY A 217 8.80 -6.30 0.72
C GLY A 217 9.84 -7.16 0.02
N SER A 218 11.02 -7.32 0.61
CA SER A 218 12.10 -8.13 0.06
C SER A 218 11.73 -9.61 0.02
N SER A 219 11.14 -10.15 1.07
CA SER A 219 10.74 -11.56 1.12
C SER A 219 9.68 -11.90 0.08
N GLY A 220 8.68 -11.01 -0.12
CA GLY A 220 7.67 -11.16 -1.15
C GLY A 220 8.26 -11.08 -2.57
N ALA A 221 9.23 -10.19 -2.81
CA ALA A 221 9.93 -10.09 -4.09
C ALA A 221 10.73 -11.36 -4.41
N ILE A 222 11.49 -11.87 -3.45
CA ILE A 222 12.25 -13.11 -3.59
C ILE A 222 11.31 -14.29 -3.88
N LEU A 223 10.19 -14.40 -3.14
CA LEU A 223 9.23 -15.46 -3.35
C LEU A 223 8.60 -15.39 -4.75
N SER A 224 8.23 -14.19 -5.21
CA SER A 224 7.69 -14.00 -6.57
C SER A 224 8.70 -14.35 -7.68
N TYR A 225 10.00 -14.15 -7.42
CA TYR A 225 11.06 -14.50 -8.37
C TYR A 225 11.32 -16.00 -8.45
N ILE A 226 11.14 -16.73 -7.34
CA ILE A 226 11.36 -18.19 -7.27
C ILE A 226 10.15 -18.96 -7.84
N MET A 227 8.95 -18.42 -7.74
CA MET A 227 7.71 -19.02 -8.25
C MET A 227 7.60 -18.88 -9.77
#